data_c1ef0b9f1a427bcf9c48a702b40d4c87
#
_entry.id   c1ef0b9f1a427bcf9c48a702b40d4c87
#
_cell.length_a   1.000
_cell.length_b   1.000
_cell.length_c   1.000
_cell.angle_alpha   90.00
_cell.angle_beta   90.00
_cell.angle_gamma   90.00
#
_symmetry.space_group_name_H-M   'P 1'
#
loop_
_entity.id
_entity.type
_entity.pdbx_description
1 polymer ?
#
loop_
_entity_poly.entity_id
_entity_poly.type
_entity_poly.pdbx_seq_one_letter_code
_entity_poly.pdbx_strand_id
1 'polypeptide(L)'
;MNTDLLASATPTITYAPPEGIFNYIWVIIALPAIGAFILLTLGNRTNKWGHYLATVLPIGSFVLAVMMWLAMLQRPSEDRGIIQHLWDWVIVGDFTANVGLQLDQLSMTFVLLITGVGSLIHIYSIGYMHDDPKRRLFFAYLNLF
;
A
#
# COMPACT_ATOMS: atom_id res chain seq x y z
N MET A 1 -12.12 -33.03 32.12
CA MET A 1 -11.36 -31.79 31.77
C MET A 1 -11.94 -31.30 30.45
N ASN A 2 -12.76 -30.23 30.50
CA ASN A 2 -13.57 -29.79 29.34
C ASN A 2 -12.69 -29.17 28.30
N THR A 3 -12.53 -29.86 27.17
CA THR A 3 -11.84 -29.38 25.97
C THR A 3 -12.56 -28.19 25.32
N ASP A 4 -13.83 -27.96 25.66
CA ASP A 4 -14.66 -26.86 25.12
C ASP A 4 -14.26 -25.47 25.66
N LEU A 5 -13.56 -25.41 26.81
CA LEU A 5 -13.08 -24.13 27.38
C LEU A 5 -11.81 -23.60 26.68
N LEU A 6 -11.09 -24.43 25.94
CA LEU A 6 -9.91 -24.01 25.18
C LEU A 6 -10.26 -23.54 23.76
N ALA A 7 -11.40 -23.95 23.24
CA ALA A 7 -11.88 -23.55 21.92
C ALA A 7 -12.46 -22.11 21.88
N SER A 8 -12.83 -21.56 23.05
CA SER A 8 -13.42 -20.21 23.16
C SER A 8 -12.39 -19.08 23.34
N ALA A 9 -11.09 -19.37 23.34
CA ALA A 9 -10.05 -18.41 23.68
C ALA A 9 -9.19 -17.94 22.49
N THR A 10 -9.44 -18.42 21.27
CA THR A 10 -8.77 -17.87 20.09
C THR A 10 -9.62 -16.75 19.51
N PRO A 11 -9.17 -15.48 19.57
CA PRO A 11 -9.87 -14.41 18.90
C PRO A 11 -9.86 -14.70 17.40
N THR A 12 -10.98 -15.12 16.87
CA THR A 12 -11.17 -15.26 15.42
C THR A 12 -11.30 -13.87 14.85
N ILE A 13 -10.28 -13.43 14.10
CA ILE A 13 -10.37 -12.18 13.33
C ILE A 13 -11.43 -12.37 12.26
N THR A 14 -12.52 -11.63 12.37
CA THR A 14 -13.54 -11.54 11.34
C THR A 14 -13.11 -10.53 10.30
N TYR A 15 -13.07 -10.95 9.03
CA TYR A 15 -12.77 -10.06 7.92
C TYR A 15 -14.06 -9.44 7.38
N ALA A 16 -14.10 -8.12 7.38
CA ALA A 16 -15.23 -7.34 6.87
C ALA A 16 -14.92 -6.76 5.47
N PRO A 17 -15.95 -6.48 4.65
CA PRO A 17 -15.78 -5.71 3.43
C PRO A 17 -15.28 -4.30 3.75
N PRO A 18 -14.57 -3.63 2.80
CA PRO A 18 -14.06 -2.28 3.04
C PRO A 18 -15.21 -1.27 3.13
N GLU A 19 -15.15 -0.38 4.12
CA GLU A 19 -16.08 0.71 4.30
C GLU A 19 -15.33 2.04 4.45
N GLY A 20 -15.92 3.13 3.96
CA GLY A 20 -15.36 4.47 4.09
C GLY A 20 -13.96 4.58 3.47
N ILE A 21 -12.97 5.00 4.26
CA ILE A 21 -11.59 5.20 3.78
C ILE A 21 -10.93 3.90 3.30
N PHE A 22 -11.36 2.74 3.81
CA PHE A 22 -10.77 1.45 3.44
C PHE A 22 -11.10 1.01 2.01
N ASN A 23 -12.05 1.63 1.34
CA ASN A 23 -12.27 1.44 -0.10
C ASN A 23 -11.08 1.89 -0.96
N TYR A 24 -10.17 2.68 -0.40
CA TYR A 24 -9.00 3.24 -1.09
C TYR A 24 -7.70 2.50 -0.78
N ILE A 25 -7.74 1.28 -0.22
CA ILE A 25 -6.53 0.48 0.07
C ILE A 25 -5.65 0.32 -1.18
N TRP A 26 -6.26 0.06 -2.33
CA TRP A 26 -5.56 -0.09 -3.61
C TRP A 26 -4.79 1.17 -4.04
N VAL A 27 -5.22 2.37 -3.59
CA VAL A 27 -4.58 3.65 -3.93
C VAL A 27 -3.16 3.74 -3.33
N ILE A 28 -2.93 3.11 -2.18
CA ILE A 28 -1.59 3.07 -1.56
C ILE A 28 -0.55 2.45 -2.51
N ILE A 29 -0.96 1.41 -3.24
CA ILE A 29 -0.11 0.73 -4.23
C ILE A 29 -0.11 1.48 -5.57
N ALA A 30 -1.27 2.03 -5.96
CA ALA A 30 -1.44 2.69 -7.25
C ALA A 30 -0.64 4.00 -7.36
N LEU A 31 -0.52 4.78 -6.28
CA LEU A 31 0.18 6.07 -6.31
C LEU A 31 1.65 5.93 -6.75
N PRO A 32 2.50 5.12 -6.08
CA PRO A 32 3.87 4.93 -6.54
C PRO A 32 3.95 4.29 -7.94
N ALA A 33 3.08 3.33 -8.23
CA ALA A 33 3.03 2.68 -9.54
C ALA A 33 2.74 3.68 -10.68
N ILE A 34 1.81 4.61 -10.48
CA ILE A 34 1.53 5.70 -11.41
C ILE A 34 2.76 6.60 -11.56
N GLY A 35 3.45 6.92 -10.47
CA GLY A 35 4.70 7.69 -10.51
C GLY A 35 5.77 7.01 -11.37
N ALA A 36 6.00 5.72 -11.16
CA ALA A 36 6.91 4.93 -11.96
C ALA A 36 6.51 4.92 -13.45
N PHE A 37 5.23 4.67 -13.73
CA PHE A 37 4.70 4.65 -15.09
C PHE A 37 4.90 5.99 -15.82
N ILE A 38 4.58 7.11 -15.18
CA ILE A 38 4.77 8.45 -15.75
C ILE A 38 6.24 8.71 -16.05
N LEU A 39 7.15 8.40 -15.11
CA LEU A 39 8.58 8.64 -15.29
C LEU A 39 9.20 7.75 -16.39
N LEU A 40 8.72 6.53 -16.55
CA LEU A 40 9.19 5.63 -17.59
C LEU A 40 8.68 6.03 -18.98
N THR A 41 7.40 6.40 -19.09
CA THR A 41 6.76 6.67 -20.38
C THR A 41 7.08 8.06 -20.94
N LEU A 42 7.09 9.11 -20.10
CA LEU A 42 7.37 10.47 -20.55
C LEU A 42 8.86 10.75 -20.85
N GLY A 43 9.73 9.86 -20.45
CA GLY A 43 11.14 9.91 -20.81
C GLY A 43 11.81 11.23 -20.37
N ASN A 44 12.62 11.80 -21.26
CA ASN A 44 13.45 12.97 -20.97
C ASN A 44 12.66 14.24 -20.57
N ARG A 45 11.36 14.30 -20.84
CA ARG A 45 10.51 15.43 -20.47
C ARG A 45 10.38 15.59 -18.95
N THR A 46 10.55 14.51 -18.20
CA THR A 46 10.42 14.50 -16.72
C THR A 46 11.75 14.72 -15.99
N ASN A 47 12.89 14.86 -16.68
CA ASN A 47 14.21 14.97 -16.03
C ASN A 47 14.30 16.14 -15.05
N LYS A 48 13.60 17.25 -15.30
CA LYS A 48 13.67 18.47 -14.45
C LYS A 48 12.80 18.36 -13.19
N TRP A 49 11.62 17.76 -13.27
CA TRP A 49 10.61 17.79 -12.21
C TRP A 49 10.16 16.40 -11.72
N GLY A 50 10.48 15.35 -12.47
CA GLY A 50 10.00 14.00 -12.19
C GLY A 50 10.39 13.47 -10.81
N HIS A 51 11.54 13.87 -10.26
CA HIS A 51 11.97 13.47 -8.92
C HIS A 51 11.06 14.03 -7.81
N TYR A 52 10.47 15.21 -8.00
CA TYR A 52 9.47 15.75 -7.06
C TYR A 52 8.17 14.95 -7.13
N LEU A 53 7.68 14.66 -8.33
CA LEU A 53 6.50 13.80 -8.51
C LEU A 53 6.71 12.43 -7.85
N ALA A 54 7.86 11.80 -8.15
CA ALA A 54 8.23 10.50 -7.60
C ALA A 54 8.31 10.50 -6.07
N THR A 55 8.60 11.62 -5.45
CA THR A 55 8.67 11.75 -3.98
C THR A 55 7.30 12.05 -3.37
N VAL A 56 6.49 12.89 -4.02
CA VAL A 56 5.17 13.26 -3.49
C VAL A 56 4.20 12.09 -3.48
N LEU A 57 4.26 11.19 -4.46
CA LEU A 57 3.32 10.07 -4.55
C LEU A 57 3.50 9.04 -3.43
N PRO A 58 4.70 8.54 -3.07
CA PRO A 58 4.89 7.71 -1.89
C PRO A 58 4.52 8.40 -0.57
N ILE A 59 4.80 9.71 -0.45
CA ILE A 59 4.36 10.50 0.72
C ILE A 59 2.82 10.49 0.80
N GLY A 60 2.13 10.65 -0.33
CA GLY A 60 0.68 10.54 -0.40
C GLY A 60 0.17 9.17 0.05
N SER A 61 0.84 8.09 -0.36
CA SER A 61 0.55 6.73 0.12
C SER A 61 0.75 6.58 1.62
N PHE A 62 1.82 7.16 2.16
CA PHE A 62 2.09 7.15 3.60
C PHE A 62 1.01 7.91 4.39
N VAL A 63 0.62 9.11 3.95
CA VAL A 63 -0.45 9.90 4.58
C VAL A 63 -1.76 9.11 4.58
N LEU A 64 -2.12 8.49 3.44
CA LEU A 64 -3.32 7.65 3.34
C LEU A 64 -3.24 6.45 4.30
N ALA A 65 -2.07 5.78 4.38
CA ALA A 65 -1.85 4.67 5.30
C ALA A 65 -2.00 5.10 6.76
N VAL A 66 -1.48 6.26 7.14
CA VAL A 66 -1.66 6.82 8.51
C VAL A 66 -3.13 7.10 8.80
N MET A 67 -3.88 7.67 7.85
CA MET A 67 -5.32 7.92 8.02
C MET A 67 -6.09 6.60 8.19
N MET A 68 -5.77 5.57 7.41
CA MET A 68 -6.37 4.24 7.56
C MET A 68 -6.00 3.60 8.89
N TRP A 69 -4.76 3.75 9.33
CA TRP A 69 -4.33 3.26 10.63
C TRP A 69 -5.11 3.91 11.78
N LEU A 70 -5.28 5.23 11.76
CA LEU A 70 -6.08 5.95 12.76
C LEU A 70 -7.55 5.50 12.74
N ALA A 71 -8.13 5.28 11.56
CA ALA A 71 -9.48 4.74 11.42
C ALA A 71 -9.58 3.30 11.96
N MET A 72 -8.56 2.46 11.74
CA MET A 72 -8.50 1.09 12.24
C MET A 72 -8.43 1.06 13.78
N LEU A 73 -7.73 2.00 14.43
CA LEU A 73 -7.65 2.09 15.89
C LEU A 73 -9.00 2.38 16.55
N GLN A 74 -9.94 3.00 15.82
CA GLN A 74 -11.29 3.28 16.31
C GLN A 74 -12.20 2.05 16.27
N ARG A 75 -11.79 0.97 15.60
CA ARG A 75 -12.55 -0.29 15.53
C ARG A 75 -12.16 -1.23 16.68
N PRO A 76 -13.09 -2.08 17.16
CA PRO A 76 -12.77 -3.17 18.08
C PRO A 76 -11.66 -4.06 17.50
N SER A 77 -10.85 -4.67 18.37
CA SER A 77 -9.70 -5.49 17.95
C SER A 77 -10.09 -6.68 17.06
N GLU A 78 -11.30 -7.18 17.23
CA GLU A 78 -11.85 -8.34 16.49
C GLU A 78 -12.27 -7.97 15.06
N ASP A 79 -12.65 -6.70 14.82
CA ASP A 79 -13.19 -6.19 13.54
C ASP A 79 -12.15 -5.39 12.73
N ARG A 80 -10.87 -5.59 12.99
CA ARG A 80 -9.80 -4.86 12.29
C ARG A 80 -9.31 -5.53 11.01
N GLY A 81 -9.82 -6.71 10.69
CA GLY A 81 -9.54 -7.39 9.44
C GLY A 81 -10.44 -6.87 8.31
N ILE A 82 -9.86 -6.47 7.18
CA ILE A 82 -10.56 -5.95 6.02
C ILE A 82 -10.08 -6.69 4.79
N ILE A 83 -11.02 -7.15 3.94
CA ILE A 83 -10.71 -7.73 2.64
C ILE A 83 -11.42 -6.90 1.57
N GLN A 84 -10.62 -6.28 0.69
CA GLN A 84 -11.10 -5.61 -0.50
C GLN A 84 -10.96 -6.52 -1.69
N HIS A 85 -12.06 -7.00 -2.25
CA HIS A 85 -12.09 -7.71 -3.51
C HIS A 85 -11.86 -6.71 -4.66
N LEU A 86 -10.91 -7.01 -5.55
CA LEU A 86 -10.61 -6.18 -6.71
C LEU A 86 -11.26 -6.71 -7.97
N TRP A 87 -10.92 -7.95 -8.37
CA TRP A 87 -11.52 -8.63 -9.51
C TRP A 87 -11.32 -10.14 -9.42
N ASP A 88 -12.11 -10.89 -10.21
CA ASP A 88 -11.94 -12.32 -10.37
C ASP A 88 -10.91 -12.60 -11.47
N TRP A 89 -9.84 -13.31 -11.11
CA TRP A 89 -8.74 -13.66 -12.02
C TRP A 89 -9.11 -14.81 -12.95
N VAL A 90 -9.60 -15.89 -12.37
CA VAL A 90 -9.93 -17.13 -13.10
C VAL A 90 -11.25 -17.66 -12.60
N ILE A 91 -12.18 -17.92 -13.54
CA ILE A 91 -13.46 -18.55 -13.28
C ILE A 91 -13.54 -19.78 -14.18
N VAL A 92 -13.47 -21.00 -13.60
CA VAL A 92 -13.57 -22.27 -14.32
C VAL A 92 -14.51 -23.19 -13.57
N GLY A 93 -15.74 -23.32 -14.09
CA GLY A 93 -16.80 -24.10 -13.40
C GLY A 93 -17.06 -23.57 -12.00
N ASP A 94 -16.96 -24.45 -11.00
CA ASP A 94 -17.16 -24.08 -9.58
C ASP A 94 -15.90 -23.47 -8.91
N PHE A 95 -14.76 -23.41 -9.64
CA PHE A 95 -13.52 -22.83 -9.14
C PHE A 95 -13.42 -21.35 -9.54
N THR A 96 -13.36 -20.47 -8.53
CA THR A 96 -13.10 -19.03 -8.70
C THR A 96 -11.84 -18.63 -7.92
N ALA A 97 -10.86 -18.09 -8.64
CA ALA A 97 -9.71 -17.42 -8.01
C ALA A 97 -9.89 -15.92 -8.14
N ASN A 98 -10.03 -15.24 -7.01
CA ASN A 98 -10.18 -13.79 -6.95
C ASN A 98 -8.88 -13.11 -6.49
N VAL A 99 -8.69 -11.88 -6.95
CA VAL A 99 -7.62 -11.00 -6.48
C VAL A 99 -8.22 -10.00 -5.50
N GLY A 100 -7.69 -9.99 -4.30
CA GLY A 100 -8.12 -9.09 -3.24
C GLY A 100 -6.96 -8.56 -2.43
N LEU A 101 -7.18 -7.44 -1.75
CA LEU A 101 -6.26 -6.86 -0.80
C LEU A 101 -6.77 -7.13 0.60
N GLN A 102 -5.93 -7.76 1.42
CA GLN A 102 -6.21 -8.01 2.83
C GLN A 102 -5.43 -7.00 3.67
N LEU A 103 -6.14 -6.32 4.55
CA LEU A 103 -5.55 -5.38 5.50
C LEU A 103 -5.96 -5.79 6.91
N ASP A 104 -4.97 -6.19 7.70
CA ASP A 104 -5.08 -6.49 9.12
C ASP A 104 -4.07 -5.68 9.93
N GLN A 105 -4.00 -5.88 11.22
CA GLN A 105 -3.07 -5.14 12.09
C GLN A 105 -1.61 -5.36 11.71
N LEU A 106 -1.24 -6.57 11.31
CA LEU A 106 0.11 -6.91 10.90
C LEU A 106 0.45 -6.26 9.56
N SER A 107 -0.43 -6.44 8.56
CA SER A 107 -0.28 -5.81 7.25
C SER A 107 -0.18 -4.29 7.34
N MET A 108 -1.02 -3.66 8.18
CA MET A 108 -0.98 -2.21 8.40
C MET A 108 0.37 -1.75 8.97
N THR A 109 0.97 -2.51 9.89
CA THR A 109 2.29 -2.20 10.43
C THR A 109 3.35 -2.18 9.32
N PHE A 110 3.32 -3.19 8.44
CA PHE A 110 4.24 -3.23 7.29
C PHE A 110 3.96 -2.13 6.27
N VAL A 111 2.70 -1.83 5.99
CA VAL A 111 2.32 -0.72 5.09
C VAL A 111 2.87 0.62 5.60
N LEU A 112 2.72 0.91 6.89
CA LEU A 112 3.25 2.13 7.51
C LEU A 112 4.79 2.17 7.47
N LEU A 113 5.45 1.04 7.76
CA LEU A 113 6.89 0.94 7.70
C LEU A 113 7.41 1.18 6.27
N ILE A 114 6.87 0.47 5.29
CA ILE A 114 7.33 0.54 3.89
C ILE A 114 7.05 1.92 3.30
N THR A 115 5.85 2.44 3.46
CA THR A 115 5.50 3.77 2.91
C THR A 115 6.21 4.89 3.64
N GLY A 116 6.39 4.80 4.95
CA GLY A 116 7.11 5.80 5.76
C GLY A 116 8.60 5.83 5.45
N VAL A 117 9.29 4.70 5.57
CA VAL A 117 10.73 4.61 5.25
C VAL A 117 10.97 4.87 3.77
N GLY A 118 10.11 4.35 2.89
CA GLY A 118 10.16 4.63 1.45
C GLY A 118 10.08 6.13 1.15
N SER A 119 9.18 6.86 1.79
CA SER A 119 9.06 8.31 1.66
C SER A 119 10.33 9.05 2.10
N LEU A 120 10.94 8.63 3.21
CA LEU A 120 12.20 9.20 3.70
C LEU A 120 13.36 8.95 2.72
N ILE A 121 13.42 7.74 2.15
CA ILE A 121 14.42 7.39 1.12
C ILE A 121 14.24 8.27 -0.12
N HIS A 122 13.00 8.52 -0.57
CA HIS A 122 12.74 9.40 -1.70
C HIS A 122 13.19 10.83 -1.43
N ILE A 123 12.88 11.37 -0.25
CA ILE A 123 13.31 12.72 0.16
C ILE A 123 14.85 12.81 0.18
N TYR A 124 15.52 11.85 0.80
CA TYR A 124 16.98 11.78 0.83
C TYR A 124 17.59 11.72 -0.57
N SER A 125 16.99 10.92 -1.45
CA SER A 125 17.47 10.71 -2.81
C SER A 125 17.41 11.97 -3.69
N ILE A 126 16.58 12.95 -3.36
CA ILE A 126 16.55 14.24 -4.09
C ILE A 126 17.92 14.91 -4.06
N GLY A 127 18.55 14.98 -2.88
CA GLY A 127 19.89 15.53 -2.73
C GLY A 127 20.97 14.57 -3.23
N TYR A 128 20.85 13.28 -2.89
CA TYR A 128 21.85 12.28 -3.25
C TYR A 128 22.05 12.12 -4.76
N MET A 129 20.96 12.14 -5.54
CA MET A 129 20.98 11.97 -6.99
C MET A 129 20.95 13.30 -7.76
N HIS A 130 21.29 14.41 -7.11
CA HIS A 130 21.19 15.75 -7.72
C HIS A 130 21.98 15.88 -9.02
N ASP A 131 23.19 15.37 -9.05
CA ASP A 131 24.12 15.52 -10.17
C ASP A 131 24.13 14.33 -11.14
N ASP A 132 23.28 13.31 -10.89
CA ASP A 132 23.21 12.11 -11.73
C ASP A 132 22.38 12.37 -12.99
N PRO A 133 22.96 12.13 -14.20
CA PRO A 133 22.26 12.29 -15.47
C PRO A 133 21.09 11.30 -15.65
N LYS A 134 21.08 10.18 -14.92
CA LYS A 134 20.01 9.16 -14.95
C LYS A 134 19.05 9.26 -13.78
N ARG A 135 19.06 10.40 -13.05
CA ARG A 135 18.21 10.62 -11.86
C ARG A 135 16.74 10.18 -12.07
N ARG A 136 16.16 10.48 -13.22
CA ARG A 136 14.79 10.07 -13.57
C ARG A 136 14.58 8.56 -13.49
N LEU A 137 15.48 7.78 -14.07
CA LEU A 137 15.38 6.31 -14.06
C LEU A 137 15.52 5.75 -12.65
N PHE A 138 16.42 6.31 -11.86
CA PHE A 138 16.56 5.95 -10.45
C PHE A 138 15.24 6.14 -9.70
N PHE A 139 14.60 7.30 -9.80
CA PHE A 139 13.32 7.57 -9.15
C PHE A 139 12.17 6.73 -9.71
N ALA A 140 12.17 6.40 -10.99
CA ALA A 140 11.20 5.50 -11.58
C ALA A 140 11.30 4.09 -10.98
N TYR A 141 12.51 3.55 -10.86
CA TYR A 141 12.74 2.25 -10.24
C TYR A 141 12.48 2.26 -8.74
N LEU A 142 12.81 3.35 -8.05
CA LEU A 142 12.53 3.49 -6.63
C LEU A 142 11.01 3.49 -6.34
N ASN A 143 10.21 4.10 -7.20
CA ASN A 143 8.75 4.04 -7.10
C ASN A 143 8.17 2.67 -7.49
N LEU A 144 8.85 1.92 -8.35
CA LEU A 144 8.42 0.59 -8.75
C LEU A 144 8.72 -0.46 -7.65
N PHE A 145 9.78 -0.24 -6.89
CA PHE A 145 10.18 -1.09 -5.76
C PHE A 145 9.24 -0.94 -4.58
#